data_4c3c1e4d93dc310f5c9eef7453dc34c8
#
_entry.id   4c3c1e4d93dc310f5c9eef7453dc34c8
#
_cell.length_a   1.000
_cell.length_b   1.000
_cell.length_c   1.000
_cell.angle_alpha   90.00
_cell.angle_beta   90.00
_cell.angle_gamma   90.00
#
_symmetry.space_group_name_H-M   'P 1'
#
loop_
_entity.id
_entity.type
_entity.pdbx_description
1 polymer ?
#
loop_
_entity_poly.entity_id
_entity_poly.type
_entity_poly.pdbx_seq_one_letter_code
_entity_poly.pdbx_strand_id
1 'polypeptide(L)'
;MKTKKKRIAQEIQSRILTIVIAIFMVVAVVVAVMVGNVSLSAQKNDLEMQSKAASYQLEIFFQEYMTIVEQMALDKDVRTLLTETKAGDKITESADYQTVFHEMEKIAAADSDNIQAVWLGDIDANVVTQSDGFTSDSSFEITERTWYRAVETNSTILTSAYVDASTENLILSAATPVYDENGKNIIGVAGADIALEHIDELLSAYKIGNNGFVILVTSDGTIIYHPNSDNQLKNLSELNVSDSVMKAIQSQNGTSVKYKADGSSKYGYVGRIGTTDYYTLSCMPSSEYLASLIQCIIIVLLLVIVGVVIIIMAIRRLAGNITKPIVALNEVAQELAEGNLDVSLDVSSENEICLLYTSDAADEL
;
A
#
# COMPACT_ATOMS: atom_id res chain seq x y z
N MET A 1 -53.32 26.68 31.98
CA MET A 1 -52.06 26.01 31.61
C MET A 1 -51.22 25.84 32.86
N LYS A 2 -51.22 24.68 33.52
CA LYS A 2 -50.40 24.44 34.75
C LYS A 2 -48.98 24.11 34.30
N THR A 3 -48.06 25.05 34.39
CA THR A 3 -46.62 24.80 34.31
C THR A 3 -46.23 23.89 35.47
N LYS A 4 -45.94 22.61 35.18
CA LYS A 4 -45.34 21.69 36.15
C LYS A 4 -44.00 22.31 36.60
N LYS A 5 -43.93 22.89 37.78
CA LYS A 5 -42.68 23.26 38.42
C LYS A 5 -41.81 21.98 38.50
N LYS A 6 -40.72 21.94 37.75
CA LYS A 6 -39.74 20.86 37.91
C LYS A 6 -39.21 20.96 39.35
N ARG A 7 -39.20 19.80 40.07
CA ARG A 7 -38.60 19.78 41.42
C ARG A 7 -37.13 20.15 41.28
N ILE A 8 -36.61 20.97 42.17
CA ILE A 8 -35.23 21.47 42.20
C ILE A 8 -34.21 20.34 41.95
N ALA A 9 -34.43 19.18 42.57
CA ALA A 9 -33.64 17.97 42.38
C ALA A 9 -33.52 17.51 40.91
N GLN A 10 -34.63 17.56 40.16
CA GLN A 10 -34.62 17.18 38.74
C GLN A 10 -33.88 18.17 37.86
N GLU A 11 -33.90 19.45 38.25
CA GLU A 11 -33.19 20.50 37.52
C GLU A 11 -31.68 20.41 37.74
N ILE A 12 -31.23 20.18 38.98
CA ILE A 12 -29.81 19.96 39.33
C ILE A 12 -29.27 18.72 38.63
N GLN A 13 -30.02 17.59 38.71
CA GLN A 13 -29.64 16.36 38.02
C GLN A 13 -29.47 16.56 36.50
N SER A 14 -30.43 17.23 35.87
CA SER A 14 -30.42 17.51 34.44
C SER A 14 -29.21 18.37 34.06
N ARG A 15 -28.88 19.40 34.85
CA ARG A 15 -27.73 20.28 34.59
C ARG A 15 -26.41 19.55 34.76
N ILE A 16 -26.21 18.79 35.83
CA ILE A 16 -25.02 17.97 36.06
C ILE A 16 -24.85 16.96 34.94
N LEU A 17 -25.89 16.23 34.57
CA LEU A 17 -25.88 15.26 33.48
C LEU A 17 -25.49 15.91 32.16
N THR A 18 -26.02 17.07 31.84
CA THR A 18 -25.68 17.81 30.60
C THR A 18 -24.20 18.20 30.57
N ILE A 19 -23.68 18.74 31.68
CA ILE A 19 -22.26 19.14 31.77
C ILE A 19 -21.33 17.92 31.62
N VAL A 20 -21.63 16.82 32.30
CA VAL A 20 -20.83 15.60 32.26
C VAL A 20 -20.86 14.97 30.86
N ILE A 21 -22.03 14.89 30.21
CA ILE A 21 -22.15 14.41 28.83
C ILE A 21 -21.35 15.32 27.87
N ALA A 22 -21.43 16.63 28.05
CA ALA A 22 -20.66 17.57 27.23
C ALA A 22 -19.15 17.35 27.36
N ILE A 23 -18.64 17.17 28.58
CA ILE A 23 -17.22 16.86 28.84
C ILE A 23 -16.84 15.53 28.18
N PHE A 24 -17.66 14.50 28.36
CA PHE A 24 -17.42 13.19 27.75
C PHE A 24 -17.36 13.26 26.22
N MET A 25 -18.27 14.01 25.61
CA MET A 25 -18.28 14.22 24.16
C MET A 25 -17.00 14.91 23.68
N VAL A 26 -16.53 15.96 24.38
CA VAL A 26 -15.28 16.63 24.02
C VAL A 26 -14.09 15.67 24.13
N VAL A 27 -13.99 14.93 25.23
CA VAL A 27 -12.91 13.94 25.41
C VAL A 27 -12.96 12.88 24.30
N ALA A 28 -14.15 12.36 23.99
CA ALA A 28 -14.33 11.37 22.93
C ALA A 28 -13.87 11.89 21.55
N VAL A 29 -14.21 13.12 21.20
CA VAL A 29 -13.76 13.74 19.94
C VAL A 29 -12.24 13.88 19.92
N VAL A 30 -11.62 14.34 20.99
CA VAL A 30 -10.16 14.48 21.09
C VAL A 30 -9.48 13.11 20.92
N VAL A 31 -9.95 12.09 21.64
CA VAL A 31 -9.42 10.72 21.54
C VAL A 31 -9.61 10.15 20.14
N ALA A 32 -10.80 10.33 19.55
CA ALA A 32 -11.07 9.85 18.19
C ALA A 32 -10.14 10.48 17.15
N VAL A 33 -9.88 11.78 17.26
CA VAL A 33 -8.94 12.48 16.36
C VAL A 33 -7.50 11.99 16.57
N MET A 34 -7.06 11.85 17.81
CA MET A 34 -5.70 11.38 18.11
C MET A 34 -5.48 9.93 17.61
N VAL A 35 -6.38 9.02 17.95
CA VAL A 35 -6.32 7.62 17.53
C VAL A 35 -6.46 7.51 16.01
N GLY A 36 -7.34 8.31 15.40
CA GLY A 36 -7.52 8.37 13.97
C GLY A 36 -6.23 8.76 13.23
N ASN A 37 -5.55 9.81 13.68
CA ASN A 37 -4.29 10.25 13.08
C ASN A 37 -3.18 9.19 13.21
N VAL A 38 -3.06 8.56 14.38
CA VAL A 38 -2.08 7.48 14.62
C VAL A 38 -2.39 6.28 13.72
N SER A 39 -3.66 5.87 13.64
CA SER A 39 -4.09 4.74 12.82
C SER A 39 -3.83 4.99 11.33
N LEU A 40 -4.18 6.18 10.81
CA LEU A 40 -3.92 6.53 9.40
C LEU A 40 -2.43 6.60 9.09
N SER A 41 -1.61 7.15 10.00
CA SER A 41 -0.16 7.20 9.83
C SER A 41 0.45 5.79 9.82
N ALA A 42 -0.01 4.90 10.70
CA ALA A 42 0.42 3.51 10.75
C ALA A 42 0.06 2.77 9.45
N GLN A 43 -1.17 2.91 8.95
CA GLN A 43 -1.61 2.30 7.70
C GLN A 43 -0.84 2.82 6.48
N LYS A 44 -0.56 4.13 6.46
CA LYS A 44 0.27 4.72 5.40
C LYS A 44 1.68 4.15 5.40
N ASN A 45 2.30 4.07 6.57
CA ASN A 45 3.67 3.53 6.70
C ASN A 45 3.72 2.04 6.34
N ASP A 46 2.71 1.27 6.74
CA ASP A 46 2.63 -0.16 6.42
C ASP A 46 2.47 -0.38 4.90
N LEU A 47 1.55 0.34 4.26
CA LEU A 47 1.38 0.33 2.81
C LEU A 47 2.69 0.71 2.09
N GLU A 48 3.35 1.76 2.54
CA GLU A 48 4.62 2.22 1.96
C GLU A 48 5.73 1.19 2.13
N MET A 49 5.86 0.55 3.29
CA MET A 49 6.87 -0.49 3.55
C MET A 49 6.64 -1.72 2.67
N GLN A 50 5.40 -2.22 2.60
CA GLN A 50 5.05 -3.38 1.76
C GLN A 50 5.30 -3.08 0.28
N SER A 51 4.94 -1.88 -0.18
CA SER A 51 5.14 -1.44 -1.57
C SER A 51 6.61 -1.28 -1.92
N LYS A 52 7.41 -0.71 -1.03
CA LYS A 52 8.87 -0.59 -1.20
C LYS A 52 9.55 -1.95 -1.22
N ALA A 53 9.10 -2.89 -0.40
CA ALA A 53 9.63 -4.25 -0.40
C ALA A 53 9.39 -4.93 -1.76
N ALA A 54 8.20 -4.79 -2.34
CA ALA A 54 7.90 -5.31 -3.67
C ALA A 54 8.76 -4.64 -4.76
N SER A 55 8.91 -3.31 -4.72
CA SER A 55 9.78 -2.57 -5.66
C SER A 55 11.23 -3.03 -5.58
N TYR A 56 11.75 -3.19 -4.37
CA TYR A 56 13.14 -3.61 -4.13
C TYR A 56 13.41 -5.05 -4.60
N GLN A 57 12.45 -5.95 -4.42
CA GLN A 57 12.58 -7.32 -4.93
C GLN A 57 12.61 -7.37 -6.46
N LEU A 58 11.78 -6.57 -7.13
CA LEU A 58 11.85 -6.43 -8.58
C LEU A 58 13.16 -5.78 -9.04
N GLU A 59 13.70 -4.83 -8.29
CA GLU A 59 15.00 -4.24 -8.57
C GLU A 59 16.10 -5.29 -8.52
N ILE A 60 16.14 -6.13 -7.47
CA ILE A 60 17.09 -7.23 -7.35
C ILE A 60 16.94 -8.21 -8.52
N PHE A 61 15.69 -8.61 -8.80
CA PHE A 61 15.38 -9.51 -9.90
C PHE A 61 15.89 -8.99 -11.25
N PHE A 62 15.60 -7.75 -11.61
CA PHE A 62 16.06 -7.18 -12.87
C PHE A 62 17.57 -6.94 -12.89
N GLN A 63 18.17 -6.53 -11.75
CA GLN A 63 19.60 -6.32 -11.65
C GLN A 63 20.41 -7.60 -11.88
N GLU A 64 19.87 -8.76 -11.54
CA GLU A 64 20.49 -10.05 -11.80
C GLU A 64 20.71 -10.25 -13.30
N TYR A 65 19.68 -10.07 -14.13
CA TYR A 65 19.78 -10.25 -15.58
C TYR A 65 20.60 -9.14 -16.24
N MET A 66 20.49 -7.91 -15.78
CA MET A 66 21.38 -6.83 -16.24
C MET A 66 22.85 -7.16 -15.98
N THR A 67 23.16 -7.74 -14.83
CA THR A 67 24.54 -8.16 -14.49
C THR A 67 25.01 -9.34 -15.36
N ILE A 68 24.13 -10.30 -15.65
CA ILE A 68 24.44 -11.44 -16.53
C ILE A 68 24.84 -10.91 -17.92
N VAL A 69 24.03 -10.07 -18.54
CA VAL A 69 24.35 -9.54 -19.87
C VAL A 69 25.58 -8.65 -19.88
N GLU A 70 25.85 -7.90 -18.81
CA GLU A 70 27.09 -7.12 -18.64
C GLU A 70 28.32 -8.02 -18.58
N GLN A 71 28.24 -9.16 -17.88
CA GLN A 71 29.32 -10.14 -17.83
C GLN A 71 29.55 -10.78 -19.19
N MET A 72 28.49 -11.14 -19.92
CA MET A 72 28.59 -11.65 -21.29
C MET A 72 29.29 -10.63 -22.22
N ALA A 73 28.92 -9.36 -22.13
CA ALA A 73 29.55 -8.30 -22.95
C ALA A 73 31.05 -8.10 -22.67
N LEU A 74 31.52 -8.53 -21.50
CA LEU A 74 32.92 -8.49 -21.12
C LEU A 74 33.70 -9.75 -21.54
N ASP A 75 32.98 -10.82 -21.91
CA ASP A 75 33.62 -12.08 -22.30
C ASP A 75 34.46 -11.92 -23.55
N LYS A 76 35.64 -12.56 -23.54
CA LYS A 76 36.59 -12.44 -24.63
C LYS A 76 36.09 -13.16 -25.90
N ASP A 77 35.54 -14.33 -25.74
CA ASP A 77 35.10 -15.15 -26.88
C ASP A 77 33.89 -14.51 -27.57
N VAL A 78 32.98 -13.87 -26.80
CA VAL A 78 31.92 -13.02 -27.34
C VAL A 78 32.44 -11.86 -28.16
N ARG A 79 33.44 -11.11 -27.63
CA ARG A 79 34.04 -10.00 -28.35
C ARG A 79 34.78 -10.45 -29.60
N THR A 80 35.50 -11.57 -29.54
CA THR A 80 36.19 -12.15 -30.72
C THR A 80 35.19 -12.53 -31.78
N LEU A 81 34.14 -13.27 -31.44
CA LEU A 81 33.07 -13.67 -32.35
C LEU A 81 32.49 -12.45 -33.09
N LEU A 82 32.03 -11.42 -32.35
CA LEU A 82 31.44 -10.22 -32.94
C LEU A 82 32.45 -9.36 -33.72
N THR A 83 33.72 -9.40 -33.38
CA THR A 83 34.75 -8.67 -34.13
C THR A 83 35.11 -9.36 -35.45
N GLU A 84 35.13 -10.67 -35.49
CA GLU A 84 35.52 -11.47 -36.67
C GLU A 84 34.39 -11.62 -37.67
N THR A 85 33.10 -11.64 -37.22
CA THR A 85 31.94 -11.72 -38.11
C THR A 85 31.75 -10.41 -38.84
N LYS A 86 31.70 -10.44 -40.17
CA LYS A 86 31.53 -9.27 -41.03
C LYS A 86 30.24 -9.29 -41.82
N ALA A 87 29.87 -8.14 -42.38
CA ALA A 87 28.71 -8.01 -43.23
C ALA A 87 28.69 -9.09 -44.34
N GLY A 88 27.64 -9.91 -44.33
CA GLY A 88 27.47 -11.02 -45.27
C GLY A 88 28.00 -12.37 -44.82
N ASP A 89 28.75 -12.41 -43.69
CA ASP A 89 29.19 -13.66 -43.09
C ASP A 89 28.03 -14.33 -42.33
N LYS A 90 28.11 -15.65 -42.22
CA LYS A 90 27.23 -16.40 -41.31
C LYS A 90 27.93 -16.57 -39.99
N ILE A 91 27.42 -15.92 -38.95
CA ILE A 91 27.94 -16.00 -37.59
C ILE A 91 28.13 -17.45 -37.11
N THR A 92 27.30 -18.38 -37.55
CA THR A 92 27.33 -19.82 -37.21
C THR A 92 28.52 -20.54 -37.82
N GLU A 93 29.20 -19.97 -38.81
CA GLU A 93 30.37 -20.53 -39.47
C GLU A 93 31.69 -20.02 -38.85
N SER A 94 31.63 -19.06 -37.90
CA SER A 94 32.81 -18.60 -37.16
C SER A 94 33.38 -19.70 -36.25
N ALA A 95 34.71 -19.69 -36.09
CA ALA A 95 35.40 -20.69 -35.27
C ALA A 95 35.00 -20.65 -33.80
N ASP A 96 34.71 -19.46 -33.27
CA ASP A 96 34.35 -19.26 -31.86
C ASP A 96 32.86 -19.42 -31.60
N TYR A 97 32.01 -19.54 -32.63
CA TYR A 97 30.56 -19.64 -32.49
C TYR A 97 30.12 -20.75 -31.54
N GLN A 98 30.64 -21.95 -31.69
CA GLN A 98 30.21 -23.06 -30.87
C GLN A 98 30.56 -22.90 -29.39
N THR A 99 31.68 -22.26 -29.08
CA THR A 99 32.07 -21.95 -27.70
C THR A 99 31.10 -20.95 -27.08
N VAL A 100 30.84 -19.84 -27.77
CA VAL A 100 29.91 -18.78 -27.30
C VAL A 100 28.49 -19.32 -27.21
N PHE A 101 28.02 -20.06 -28.21
CA PHE A 101 26.69 -20.68 -28.20
C PHE A 101 26.49 -21.60 -26.99
N HIS A 102 27.47 -22.45 -26.69
CA HIS A 102 27.40 -23.36 -25.54
C HIS A 102 27.40 -22.60 -24.19
N GLU A 103 28.09 -21.49 -24.08
CA GLU A 103 28.02 -20.64 -22.88
C GLU A 103 26.64 -19.96 -22.76
N MET A 104 26.05 -19.47 -23.84
CA MET A 104 24.68 -18.94 -23.84
C MET A 104 23.66 -20.01 -23.42
N GLU A 105 23.78 -21.26 -23.93
CA GLU A 105 22.94 -22.39 -23.48
C GLU A 105 23.05 -22.62 -21.98
N LYS A 106 24.27 -22.60 -21.42
CA LYS A 106 24.48 -22.80 -19.97
C LYS A 106 23.86 -21.70 -19.15
N ILE A 107 23.99 -20.46 -19.58
CA ILE A 107 23.40 -19.30 -18.91
C ILE A 107 21.88 -19.43 -18.92
N ALA A 108 21.27 -19.71 -20.06
CA ALA A 108 19.83 -19.92 -20.18
C ALA A 108 19.33 -21.11 -19.32
N ALA A 109 20.08 -22.21 -19.31
CA ALA A 109 19.75 -23.40 -18.54
C ALA A 109 19.93 -23.21 -17.02
N ALA A 110 20.74 -22.27 -16.58
CA ALA A 110 20.97 -21.99 -15.15
C ALA A 110 19.73 -21.41 -14.47
N ASP A 111 18.88 -20.72 -15.22
CA ASP A 111 17.62 -20.16 -14.74
C ASP A 111 16.53 -20.26 -15.84
N SER A 112 16.26 -21.48 -16.25
CA SER A 112 15.31 -21.79 -17.33
C SER A 112 13.86 -21.42 -17.02
N ASP A 113 13.55 -21.16 -15.75
CA ASP A 113 12.23 -20.73 -15.34
C ASP A 113 12.00 -19.24 -15.68
N ASN A 114 13.03 -18.41 -15.64
CA ASN A 114 12.93 -16.97 -15.87
C ASN A 114 13.53 -16.53 -17.21
N ILE A 115 14.62 -17.15 -17.65
CA ILE A 115 15.30 -16.83 -18.91
C ILE A 115 14.69 -17.64 -20.04
N GLN A 116 14.04 -16.96 -20.98
CA GLN A 116 13.52 -17.59 -22.19
C GLN A 116 14.63 -17.85 -23.21
N ALA A 117 15.50 -16.87 -23.42
CA ALA A 117 16.66 -16.99 -24.30
C ALA A 117 17.79 -16.02 -23.85
N VAL A 118 19.02 -16.42 -24.14
CA VAL A 118 20.20 -15.54 -24.10
C VAL A 118 20.67 -15.35 -25.52
N TRP A 119 21.05 -14.12 -25.90
CA TRP A 119 21.31 -13.81 -27.29
C TRP A 119 22.41 -12.77 -27.48
N LEU A 120 22.98 -12.76 -28.69
CA LEU A 120 23.92 -11.78 -29.18
C LEU A 120 23.43 -11.18 -30.49
N GLY A 121 23.49 -9.84 -30.59
CA GLY A 121 23.26 -9.11 -31.83
C GLY A 121 24.58 -8.56 -32.35
N ASP A 122 24.95 -8.90 -33.57
CA ASP A 122 26.12 -8.38 -34.26
C ASP A 122 25.73 -7.20 -35.16
N ILE A 123 26.32 -6.03 -34.90
CA ILE A 123 25.99 -4.80 -35.62
C ILE A 123 26.54 -4.81 -37.05
N ASP A 124 27.75 -5.31 -37.25
CA ASP A 124 28.38 -5.34 -38.57
C ASP A 124 27.71 -6.34 -39.51
N ALA A 125 27.36 -7.52 -38.98
CA ALA A 125 26.70 -8.57 -39.76
C ALA A 125 25.18 -8.40 -39.84
N ASN A 126 24.59 -7.53 -39.03
CA ASN A 126 23.11 -7.35 -38.88
C ASN A 126 22.40 -8.67 -38.61
N VAL A 127 22.90 -9.43 -37.62
CA VAL A 127 22.41 -10.75 -37.28
C VAL A 127 22.24 -10.91 -35.76
N VAL A 128 21.24 -11.65 -35.35
CA VAL A 128 21.03 -12.10 -33.94
C VAL A 128 21.16 -13.61 -33.91
N THR A 129 21.85 -14.12 -32.89
CA THR A 129 21.88 -15.54 -32.54
C THR A 129 21.46 -15.75 -31.11
N GLN A 130 20.72 -16.83 -30.84
CA GLN A 130 20.13 -17.13 -29.53
C GLN A 130 20.54 -18.50 -29.02
N SER A 131 20.44 -18.70 -27.71
CA SER A 131 20.77 -19.93 -27.01
C SER A 131 19.85 -21.12 -27.37
N ASP A 132 18.69 -20.88 -27.96
CA ASP A 132 17.75 -21.90 -28.46
C ASP A 132 18.09 -22.40 -29.90
N GLY A 133 19.15 -21.84 -30.49
CA GLY A 133 19.58 -22.15 -31.86
C GLY A 133 18.96 -21.26 -32.92
N PHE A 134 18.09 -20.30 -32.55
CA PHE A 134 17.60 -19.32 -33.51
C PHE A 134 18.75 -18.44 -34.01
N THR A 135 18.75 -18.18 -35.32
CA THR A 135 19.62 -17.19 -35.95
C THR A 135 18.78 -16.43 -36.98
N SER A 136 18.82 -15.11 -36.87
CA SER A 136 18.05 -14.25 -37.75
C SER A 136 18.52 -14.34 -39.22
N ASP A 137 17.60 -14.09 -40.14
CA ASP A 137 17.93 -13.99 -41.56
C ASP A 137 18.25 -12.55 -41.96
N SER A 138 18.56 -12.34 -43.25
CA SER A 138 18.94 -11.04 -43.82
C SER A 138 17.81 -9.98 -43.84
N SER A 139 16.57 -10.37 -43.52
CA SER A 139 15.44 -9.41 -43.40
C SER A 139 15.30 -8.84 -42.02
N PHE A 140 16.07 -9.33 -41.06
CA PHE A 140 16.04 -8.88 -39.68
C PHE A 140 16.85 -7.59 -39.51
N GLU A 141 16.17 -6.50 -39.12
CA GLU A 141 16.81 -5.22 -38.89
C GLU A 141 17.03 -5.00 -37.40
N ILE A 142 18.29 -5.14 -36.94
CA ILE A 142 18.62 -5.00 -35.52
C ILE A 142 18.41 -3.57 -35.00
N THR A 143 18.57 -2.58 -35.85
CA THR A 143 18.39 -1.15 -35.50
C THR A 143 16.95 -0.77 -35.20
N GLU A 144 15.98 -1.57 -35.65
CA GLU A 144 14.55 -1.36 -35.39
C GLU A 144 14.07 -2.06 -34.12
N ARG A 145 14.95 -2.79 -33.41
CA ARG A 145 14.58 -3.55 -32.24
C ARG A 145 14.60 -2.68 -30.98
N THR A 146 13.66 -2.96 -30.08
CA THR A 146 13.53 -2.21 -28.81
C THR A 146 14.80 -2.23 -27.97
N TRP A 147 15.54 -3.32 -27.99
CA TRP A 147 16.78 -3.50 -27.28
C TRP A 147 17.99 -2.77 -27.91
N TYR A 148 17.88 -2.32 -29.18
CA TYR A 148 18.93 -1.51 -29.82
C TYR A 148 19.13 -0.16 -29.13
N ARG A 149 18.15 0.26 -28.33
CA ARG A 149 18.26 1.42 -27.45
C ARG A 149 19.46 1.32 -26.49
N ALA A 150 19.94 0.11 -26.15
CA ALA A 150 21.18 -0.06 -25.38
C ALA A 150 22.39 0.56 -26.09
N VAL A 151 22.45 0.43 -27.43
CA VAL A 151 23.47 1.06 -28.27
C VAL A 151 23.31 2.58 -28.29
N GLU A 152 22.09 3.05 -28.54
CA GLU A 152 21.77 4.48 -28.64
C GLU A 152 22.06 5.24 -27.33
N THR A 153 21.73 4.63 -26.19
CA THR A 153 21.95 5.22 -24.85
C THR A 153 23.32 4.91 -24.28
N ASN A 154 24.07 4.02 -24.93
CA ASN A 154 25.37 3.55 -24.48
C ASN A 154 25.36 3.05 -23.02
N SER A 155 24.34 2.25 -22.69
CA SER A 155 24.10 1.77 -21.33
C SER A 155 23.35 0.44 -21.32
N THR A 156 23.50 -0.31 -20.24
CA THR A 156 22.63 -1.46 -19.97
C THR A 156 21.21 -0.99 -19.71
N ILE A 157 20.24 -1.61 -20.36
CA ILE A 157 18.81 -1.27 -20.25
C ILE A 157 17.95 -2.49 -19.99
N LEU A 158 16.75 -2.24 -19.47
CA LEU A 158 15.59 -3.12 -19.62
C LEU A 158 14.66 -2.53 -20.67
N THR A 159 14.25 -3.34 -21.64
CA THR A 159 13.32 -2.90 -22.69
C THR A 159 11.91 -2.75 -22.15
N SER A 160 11.02 -2.04 -22.85
CA SER A 160 9.58 -2.25 -22.67
C SER A 160 9.22 -3.69 -23.04
N ALA A 161 8.11 -4.18 -22.50
CA ALA A 161 7.61 -5.50 -22.89
C ALA A 161 7.23 -5.51 -24.38
N TYR A 162 7.59 -6.59 -25.06
CA TYR A 162 7.28 -6.79 -26.49
C TYR A 162 7.06 -8.30 -26.77
N VAL A 163 6.49 -8.58 -27.93
CA VAL A 163 6.31 -9.96 -28.39
C VAL A 163 7.60 -10.44 -29.02
N ASP A 164 8.14 -11.54 -28.49
CA ASP A 164 9.34 -12.16 -29.04
C ASP A 164 9.10 -12.70 -30.47
N ALA A 165 10.08 -12.49 -31.34
CA ALA A 165 9.97 -12.83 -32.75
C ALA A 165 10.03 -14.36 -33.00
N SER A 166 10.65 -15.12 -32.07
CA SER A 166 10.86 -16.56 -32.22
C SER A 166 9.75 -17.40 -31.56
N THR A 167 9.28 -16.99 -30.40
CA THR A 167 8.35 -17.76 -29.55
C THR A 167 6.94 -17.20 -29.51
N GLU A 168 6.73 -15.99 -29.98
CA GLU A 168 5.48 -15.21 -29.87
C GLU A 168 5.04 -14.92 -28.42
N ASN A 169 5.91 -15.20 -27.43
CA ASN A 169 5.64 -14.89 -26.02
C ASN A 169 5.89 -13.42 -25.70
N LEU A 170 5.22 -12.95 -24.67
CA LEU A 170 5.47 -11.60 -24.15
C LEU A 170 6.68 -11.64 -23.24
N ILE A 171 7.71 -10.88 -23.60
CA ILE A 171 8.99 -10.81 -22.90
C ILE A 171 9.39 -9.36 -22.63
N LEU A 172 10.36 -9.19 -21.76
CA LEU A 172 11.21 -8.01 -21.68
C LEU A 172 12.68 -8.46 -21.74
N SER A 173 13.57 -7.64 -22.27
CA SER A 173 14.98 -8.00 -22.37
C SER A 173 15.86 -7.10 -21.53
N ALA A 174 16.78 -7.69 -20.81
CA ALA A 174 17.99 -7.00 -20.39
C ALA A 174 18.94 -6.95 -21.59
N ALA A 175 19.48 -5.79 -21.92
CA ALA A 175 20.39 -5.63 -23.05
C ALA A 175 21.51 -4.65 -22.72
N THR A 176 22.73 -4.96 -23.18
CA THR A 176 23.93 -4.15 -22.95
C THR A 176 24.79 -4.07 -24.20
N PRO A 177 25.41 -2.92 -24.50
CA PRO A 177 26.32 -2.81 -25.63
C PRO A 177 27.60 -3.63 -25.39
N VAL A 178 28.06 -4.32 -26.42
CA VAL A 178 29.37 -5.01 -26.45
C VAL A 178 30.40 -4.13 -27.16
N TYR A 179 31.51 -3.87 -26.50
CA TYR A 179 32.58 -3.06 -27.02
C TYR A 179 33.74 -3.91 -27.60
N ASP A 180 34.42 -3.34 -28.57
CA ASP A 180 35.69 -3.91 -29.06
C ASP A 180 36.74 -4.04 -27.94
N GLU A 181 37.85 -4.76 -28.19
CA GLU A 181 38.91 -4.96 -27.20
C GLU A 181 39.50 -3.63 -26.65
N ASN A 182 39.42 -2.56 -27.42
CA ASN A 182 39.93 -1.25 -27.03
C ASN A 182 38.90 -0.43 -26.22
N GLY A 183 37.66 -0.91 -26.09
CA GLY A 183 36.56 -0.25 -25.38
C GLY A 183 36.09 1.04 -26.05
N LYS A 184 36.28 1.19 -27.38
CA LYS A 184 36.00 2.43 -28.12
C LYS A 184 34.76 2.33 -29.00
N ASN A 185 34.59 1.21 -29.68
CA ASN A 185 33.52 1.03 -30.63
C ASN A 185 32.54 -0.02 -30.10
N ILE A 186 31.25 0.23 -30.26
CA ILE A 186 30.23 -0.79 -30.01
C ILE A 186 30.18 -1.68 -31.25
N ILE A 187 30.38 -2.98 -31.05
CA ILE A 187 30.40 -3.99 -32.09
C ILE A 187 29.14 -4.89 -32.07
N GLY A 188 28.42 -4.89 -30.96
CA GLY A 188 27.21 -5.72 -30.82
C GLY A 188 26.44 -5.38 -29.55
N VAL A 189 25.47 -6.23 -29.28
CA VAL A 189 24.60 -6.19 -28.09
C VAL A 189 24.53 -7.60 -27.50
N ALA A 190 24.71 -7.72 -26.19
CA ALA A 190 24.40 -8.93 -25.45
C ALA A 190 23.06 -8.76 -24.74
N GLY A 191 22.20 -9.76 -24.77
CA GLY A 191 20.90 -9.69 -24.16
C GLY A 191 20.41 -11.00 -23.58
N ALA A 192 19.44 -10.88 -22.68
CA ALA A 192 18.68 -11.99 -22.09
C ALA A 192 17.19 -11.63 -22.06
N ASP A 193 16.38 -12.53 -22.59
CA ASP A 193 14.94 -12.40 -22.64
C ASP A 193 14.32 -13.02 -21.39
N ILE A 194 13.53 -12.23 -20.68
CA ILE A 194 12.90 -12.57 -19.42
C ILE A 194 11.41 -12.79 -19.69
N ALA A 195 10.91 -13.98 -19.35
CA ALA A 195 9.51 -14.31 -19.49
C ALA A 195 8.66 -13.55 -18.48
N LEU A 196 7.61 -12.85 -18.95
CA LEU A 196 6.73 -12.08 -18.08
C LEU A 196 5.83 -12.95 -17.18
N GLU A 197 5.65 -14.22 -17.55
CA GLU A 197 4.86 -15.19 -16.78
C GLU A 197 5.41 -15.37 -15.35
N HIS A 198 6.73 -15.31 -15.17
CA HIS A 198 7.38 -15.48 -13.87
C HIS A 198 7.37 -14.21 -13.01
N ILE A 199 7.22 -13.04 -13.61
CA ILE A 199 6.95 -11.80 -12.89
C ILE A 199 5.60 -11.88 -12.16
N ASP A 200 4.64 -12.63 -12.70
CA ASP A 200 3.36 -12.92 -12.05
C ASP A 200 3.56 -13.67 -10.72
N GLU A 201 4.35 -14.73 -10.73
CA GLU A 201 4.65 -15.49 -9.50
C GLU A 201 5.34 -14.63 -8.45
N LEU A 202 6.32 -13.84 -8.86
CA LEU A 202 7.04 -12.91 -7.99
C LEU A 202 6.10 -11.88 -7.37
N LEU A 203 5.28 -11.21 -8.18
CA LEU A 203 4.39 -10.13 -7.71
C LEU A 203 3.15 -10.62 -6.99
N SER A 204 2.61 -11.80 -7.35
CA SER A 204 1.47 -12.41 -6.66
C SER A 204 1.78 -12.81 -5.23
N ALA A 205 3.07 -13.07 -4.91
CA ALA A 205 3.53 -13.32 -3.55
C ALA A 205 3.45 -12.06 -2.66
N TYR A 206 3.48 -10.86 -3.25
CA TYR A 206 3.40 -9.59 -2.53
C TYR A 206 1.95 -9.14 -2.37
N LYS A 207 1.37 -9.50 -1.23
CA LYS A 207 0.03 -9.04 -0.84
C LYS A 207 0.13 -7.68 -0.16
N ILE A 208 -0.60 -6.72 -0.69
CA ILE A 208 -0.77 -5.41 -0.08
C ILE A 208 -2.04 -5.46 0.79
N GLY A 209 -1.85 -5.60 2.10
CA GLY A 209 -2.96 -5.91 3.01
C GLY A 209 -3.59 -7.28 2.72
N ASN A 210 -4.92 -7.36 2.71
CA ASN A 210 -5.64 -8.62 2.45
C ASN A 210 -6.15 -8.73 1.00
N ASN A 211 -6.58 -7.61 0.41
CA ASN A 211 -7.22 -7.55 -0.91
C ASN A 211 -6.49 -6.64 -1.90
N GLY A 212 -5.35 -6.10 -1.48
CA GLY A 212 -4.53 -5.28 -2.34
C GLY A 212 -3.52 -6.12 -3.13
N PHE A 213 -2.93 -5.50 -4.15
CA PHE A 213 -1.96 -6.10 -5.05
C PHE A 213 -0.98 -5.06 -5.57
N VAL A 214 0.05 -5.51 -6.25
CA VAL A 214 1.02 -4.64 -6.93
C VAL A 214 0.87 -4.84 -8.44
N ILE A 215 0.98 -3.76 -9.20
CA ILE A 215 1.10 -3.77 -10.66
C ILE A 215 2.45 -3.20 -11.07
N LEU A 216 2.96 -3.66 -12.20
CA LEU A 216 4.18 -3.15 -12.83
C LEU A 216 3.79 -2.28 -14.01
N VAL A 217 4.30 -1.07 -14.07
CA VAL A 217 4.02 -0.10 -15.13
C VAL A 217 5.29 0.57 -15.63
N THR A 218 5.28 1.04 -16.85
CA THR A 218 6.35 1.86 -17.43
C THR A 218 6.14 3.34 -17.12
N SER A 219 7.14 4.16 -17.42
CA SER A 219 7.10 5.61 -17.21
C SER A 219 6.02 6.34 -18.01
N ASP A 220 5.55 5.77 -19.13
CA ASP A 220 4.43 6.26 -19.94
C ASP A 220 3.06 5.75 -19.47
N GLY A 221 3.04 4.89 -18.46
CA GLY A 221 1.82 4.34 -17.87
C GLY A 221 1.31 3.05 -18.52
N THR A 222 2.11 2.40 -19.36
CA THR A 222 1.76 1.09 -19.93
C THR A 222 1.90 0.02 -18.84
N ILE A 223 0.87 -0.81 -18.68
CA ILE A 223 0.81 -1.86 -17.68
C ILE A 223 1.54 -3.09 -18.21
N ILE A 224 2.62 -3.48 -17.57
CA ILE A 224 3.40 -4.67 -17.91
C ILE A 224 2.87 -5.90 -17.18
N TYR A 225 2.54 -5.73 -15.90
CA TYR A 225 1.93 -6.76 -15.08
C TYR A 225 0.70 -6.23 -14.35
N HIS A 226 -0.35 -7.03 -14.36
CA HIS A 226 -1.56 -6.83 -13.59
C HIS A 226 -2.17 -8.19 -13.22
N PRO A 227 -2.70 -8.41 -11.99
CA PRO A 227 -3.32 -9.68 -11.61
C PRO A 227 -4.48 -10.13 -12.50
N ASN A 228 -5.15 -9.19 -13.16
CA ASN A 228 -6.06 -9.48 -14.25
C ASN A 228 -5.31 -9.30 -15.58
N SER A 229 -5.05 -10.39 -16.29
CA SER A 229 -4.31 -10.40 -17.56
C SER A 229 -4.97 -9.54 -18.66
N ASP A 230 -6.30 -9.35 -18.62
CA ASP A 230 -7.00 -8.47 -19.57
C ASP A 230 -6.54 -7.02 -19.51
N ASN A 231 -5.87 -6.62 -18.44
CA ASN A 231 -5.35 -5.26 -18.23
C ASN A 231 -3.87 -5.12 -18.61
N GLN A 232 -3.19 -6.20 -18.92
CA GLN A 232 -1.80 -6.16 -19.38
C GLN A 232 -1.72 -5.49 -20.75
N LEU A 233 -0.65 -4.77 -21.00
CA LEU A 233 -0.37 -3.96 -22.19
C LEU A 233 -1.34 -2.78 -22.44
N LYS A 234 -2.35 -2.59 -21.59
CA LYS A 234 -3.17 -1.37 -21.61
C LYS A 234 -2.44 -0.23 -20.92
N ASN A 235 -2.80 0.99 -21.29
CA ASN A 235 -2.35 2.16 -20.56
C ASN A 235 -3.25 2.43 -19.34
N LEU A 236 -2.68 2.98 -18.27
CA LEU A 236 -3.42 3.36 -17.05
C LEU A 236 -4.63 4.27 -17.36
N SER A 237 -4.54 5.08 -18.39
CA SER A 237 -5.63 5.95 -18.84
C SER A 237 -6.85 5.19 -19.34
N GLU A 238 -6.67 4.02 -19.93
CA GLU A 238 -7.76 3.15 -20.41
C GLU A 238 -8.56 2.54 -19.25
N LEU A 239 -7.92 2.36 -18.09
CA LEU A 239 -8.55 1.88 -16.86
C LEU A 239 -9.14 3.01 -16.01
N ASN A 240 -9.25 4.23 -16.55
CA ASN A 240 -9.72 5.42 -15.84
C ASN A 240 -8.97 5.66 -14.52
N VAL A 241 -7.67 5.37 -14.51
CA VAL A 241 -6.80 5.66 -13.37
C VAL A 241 -6.58 7.17 -13.28
N SER A 242 -6.71 7.71 -12.06
CA SER A 242 -6.56 9.16 -11.84
C SER A 242 -5.17 9.67 -12.23
N ASP A 243 -5.10 10.90 -12.77
CA ASP A 243 -3.85 11.60 -13.15
C ASP A 243 -2.84 11.70 -12.00
N SER A 244 -3.27 11.55 -10.76
CA SER A 244 -2.39 11.55 -9.58
C SER A 244 -1.32 10.46 -9.64
N VAL A 245 -1.62 9.31 -10.26
CA VAL A 245 -0.67 8.22 -10.43
C VAL A 245 0.41 8.61 -11.44
N MET A 246 0.01 9.14 -12.61
CA MET A 246 0.97 9.59 -13.63
C MET A 246 1.86 10.73 -13.11
N LYS A 247 1.31 11.67 -12.33
CA LYS A 247 2.11 12.70 -11.65
C LYS A 247 3.12 12.12 -10.66
N ALA A 248 2.74 11.05 -9.94
CA ALA A 248 3.64 10.36 -9.04
C ALA A 248 4.79 9.66 -9.79
N ILE A 249 4.49 8.98 -10.92
CA ILE A 249 5.48 8.39 -11.81
C ILE A 249 6.46 9.46 -12.31
N GLN A 250 5.95 10.58 -12.83
CA GLN A 250 6.76 11.68 -13.35
C GLN A 250 7.65 12.35 -12.29
N SER A 251 7.25 12.32 -11.01
CA SER A 251 8.07 12.86 -9.92
C SER A 251 9.34 12.06 -9.65
N GLN A 252 9.40 10.81 -10.12
CA GLN A 252 10.48 9.82 -9.92
C GLN A 252 10.84 9.54 -8.46
N ASN A 253 10.13 10.16 -7.53
CA ASN A 253 10.29 9.93 -6.09
C ASN A 253 9.15 9.04 -5.62
N GLY A 254 9.49 7.98 -4.90
CA GLY A 254 8.49 7.10 -4.31
C GLY A 254 7.48 7.91 -3.49
N THR A 255 6.18 7.77 -3.79
CA THR A 255 5.15 8.57 -3.12
C THR A 255 3.84 7.80 -2.95
N SER A 256 3.19 8.05 -1.80
CA SER A 256 1.85 7.52 -1.54
C SER A 256 0.80 8.33 -2.31
N VAL A 257 -0.14 7.64 -2.93
CA VAL A 257 -1.20 8.24 -3.75
C VAL A 257 -2.57 7.75 -3.31
N LYS A 258 -3.55 8.66 -3.37
CA LYS A 258 -4.97 8.30 -3.36
C LYS A 258 -5.50 8.50 -4.77
N TYR A 259 -6.12 7.49 -5.33
CA TYR A 259 -6.54 7.51 -6.72
C TYR A 259 -7.84 6.72 -6.93
N LYS A 260 -8.43 6.89 -8.09
CA LYS A 260 -9.56 6.06 -8.55
C LYS A 260 -9.07 5.16 -9.67
N ALA A 261 -9.55 3.93 -9.67
CA ALA A 261 -9.41 2.98 -10.75
C ALA A 261 -10.67 2.09 -10.76
N ASP A 262 -11.20 1.80 -11.94
CA ASP A 262 -12.43 1.01 -12.12
C ASP A 262 -13.61 1.52 -11.27
N GLY A 263 -13.77 2.85 -11.19
CA GLY A 263 -14.84 3.51 -10.43
C GLY A 263 -14.69 3.45 -8.91
N SER A 264 -13.69 2.76 -8.36
CA SER A 264 -13.44 2.63 -6.92
C SER A 264 -12.27 3.48 -6.45
N SER A 265 -12.34 3.98 -5.20
CA SER A 265 -11.22 4.69 -4.58
C SER A 265 -10.22 3.69 -4.00
N LYS A 266 -8.94 3.95 -4.26
CA LYS A 266 -7.81 3.12 -3.79
C LYS A 266 -6.75 4.01 -3.14
N TYR A 267 -5.98 3.41 -2.26
CA TYR A 267 -4.73 3.96 -1.76
C TYR A 267 -3.59 3.10 -2.29
N GLY A 268 -2.48 3.71 -2.61
CA GLY A 268 -1.32 3.02 -3.12
C GLY A 268 -0.03 3.79 -2.90
N TYR A 269 1.04 3.17 -3.32
CA TYR A 269 2.37 3.77 -3.37
C TYR A 269 2.93 3.53 -4.77
N VAL A 270 3.47 4.57 -5.37
CA VAL A 270 4.22 4.49 -6.62
C VAL A 270 5.70 4.42 -6.26
N GLY A 271 6.38 3.35 -6.63
CA GLY A 271 7.82 3.15 -6.42
C GLY A 271 8.54 2.99 -7.74
N ARG A 272 9.68 3.66 -7.93
CA ARG A 272 10.57 3.40 -9.06
C ARG A 272 11.41 2.16 -8.79
N ILE A 273 11.70 1.37 -9.81
CA ILE A 273 12.54 0.18 -9.73
C ILE A 273 13.96 0.57 -10.17
N GLY A 274 14.84 0.78 -9.20
CA GLY A 274 16.23 1.16 -9.44
C GLY A 274 16.38 2.35 -10.39
N THR A 275 17.22 2.21 -11.41
CA THR A 275 17.43 3.19 -12.46
C THR A 275 16.61 2.94 -13.73
N THR A 276 15.78 1.91 -13.72
CA THR A 276 14.96 1.50 -14.88
C THR A 276 13.82 2.49 -15.17
N ASP A 277 13.15 2.30 -16.31
CA ASP A 277 11.92 3.04 -16.67
C ASP A 277 10.66 2.37 -16.10
N TYR A 278 10.82 1.44 -15.15
CA TYR A 278 9.71 0.70 -14.53
C TYR A 278 9.34 1.25 -13.16
N TYR A 279 8.06 1.14 -12.85
CA TYR A 279 7.47 1.57 -11.59
C TYR A 279 6.52 0.50 -11.06
N THR A 280 6.50 0.31 -9.76
CA THR A 280 5.42 -0.40 -9.09
C THR A 280 4.32 0.57 -8.70
N LEU A 281 3.07 0.17 -8.86
CA LEU A 281 1.93 0.82 -8.24
C LEU A 281 1.21 -0.19 -7.36
N SER A 282 1.24 0.02 -6.06
CA SER A 282 0.42 -0.76 -5.15
C SER A 282 -1.03 -0.30 -5.16
N CYS A 283 -1.94 -1.25 -4.98
CA CYS A 283 -3.37 -1.04 -5.03
C CYS A 283 -4.00 -1.60 -3.76
N MET A 284 -4.51 -0.75 -2.88
CA MET A 284 -5.28 -1.16 -1.70
C MET A 284 -6.66 -0.51 -1.73
N PRO A 285 -7.77 -1.28 -1.61
CA PRO A 285 -9.11 -0.71 -1.53
C PRO A 285 -9.25 0.27 -0.35
N SER A 286 -9.94 1.40 -0.58
CA SER A 286 -10.14 2.41 0.49
C SER A 286 -10.88 1.85 1.70
N SER A 287 -11.77 0.88 1.51
CA SER A 287 -12.48 0.20 2.59
C SER A 287 -11.53 -0.52 3.54
N GLU A 288 -10.50 -1.16 3.00
CA GLU A 288 -9.49 -1.86 3.78
C GLU A 288 -8.52 -0.87 4.45
N TYR A 289 -8.03 0.11 3.70
CA TYR A 289 -7.15 1.16 4.22
C TYR A 289 -7.76 1.90 5.41
N LEU A 290 -9.07 2.13 5.39
CA LEU A 290 -9.81 2.83 6.45
C LEU A 290 -10.40 1.88 7.52
N ALA A 291 -10.30 0.56 7.36
CA ALA A 291 -10.94 -0.40 8.25
C ALA A 291 -10.49 -0.25 9.71
N SER A 292 -9.18 -0.12 9.94
CA SER A 292 -8.62 0.07 11.28
C SER A 292 -9.13 1.36 11.94
N LEU A 293 -9.25 2.45 11.17
CA LEU A 293 -9.79 3.71 11.66
C LEU A 293 -11.27 3.57 12.04
N ILE A 294 -12.07 2.91 11.20
CA ILE A 294 -13.49 2.68 11.48
C ILE A 294 -13.65 1.82 12.74
N GLN A 295 -12.86 0.76 12.91
CA GLN A 295 -12.86 -0.07 14.11
C GLN A 295 -12.51 0.74 15.37
N CYS A 296 -11.49 1.58 15.33
CA CYS A 296 -11.14 2.47 16.42
C CYS A 296 -12.28 3.42 16.80
N ILE A 297 -12.94 4.04 15.81
CA ILE A 297 -14.08 4.93 16.04
C ILE A 297 -15.23 4.17 16.70
N ILE A 298 -15.54 2.95 16.26
CA ILE A 298 -16.59 2.13 16.85
C ILE A 298 -16.29 1.80 18.31
N ILE A 299 -15.04 1.43 18.64
CA ILE A 299 -14.62 1.12 20.01
C ILE A 299 -14.77 2.36 20.90
N VAL A 300 -14.30 3.53 20.45
CA VAL A 300 -14.43 4.79 21.19
C VAL A 300 -15.90 5.12 21.43
N LEU A 301 -16.77 4.96 20.43
CA LEU A 301 -18.21 5.21 20.55
C LEU A 301 -18.85 4.27 21.59
N LEU A 302 -18.51 2.99 21.58
CA LEU A 302 -19.00 2.02 22.57
C LEU A 302 -18.56 2.39 23.99
N LEU A 303 -17.31 2.78 24.19
CA LEU A 303 -16.79 3.23 25.49
C LEU A 303 -17.53 4.47 26.00
N VAL A 304 -17.83 5.42 25.10
CA VAL A 304 -18.63 6.62 25.45
C VAL A 304 -20.04 6.22 25.91
N ILE A 305 -20.70 5.34 25.16
CA ILE A 305 -22.06 4.87 25.52
C ILE A 305 -22.05 4.20 26.89
N VAL A 306 -21.11 3.29 27.15
CA VAL A 306 -20.97 2.61 28.44
C VAL A 306 -20.71 3.62 29.55
N GLY A 307 -19.80 4.58 29.34
CA GLY A 307 -19.50 5.64 30.31
C GLY A 307 -20.73 6.48 30.65
N VAL A 308 -21.50 6.90 29.65
CA VAL A 308 -22.76 7.65 29.87
C VAL A 308 -23.78 6.85 30.67
N VAL A 309 -23.95 5.55 30.39
CA VAL A 309 -24.86 4.67 31.14
C VAL A 309 -24.42 4.58 32.61
N ILE A 310 -23.14 4.38 32.87
CA ILE A 310 -22.60 4.32 34.25
C ILE A 310 -22.87 5.63 34.99
N ILE A 311 -22.64 6.77 34.33
CA ILE A 311 -22.87 8.09 34.91
C ILE A 311 -24.38 8.29 35.23
N ILE A 312 -25.26 7.93 34.32
CA ILE A 312 -26.74 8.00 34.57
C ILE A 312 -27.12 7.16 35.78
N MET A 313 -26.59 5.92 35.91
CA MET A 313 -26.85 5.07 37.07
C MET A 313 -26.31 5.69 38.38
N ALA A 314 -25.08 6.23 38.36
CA ALA A 314 -24.49 6.89 39.50
C ALA A 314 -25.28 8.11 39.96
N ILE A 315 -25.68 8.99 39.04
CA ILE A 315 -26.50 10.17 39.34
C ILE A 315 -27.87 9.76 39.91
N ARG A 316 -28.52 8.74 39.34
CA ARG A 316 -29.79 8.24 39.87
C ARG A 316 -29.66 7.69 41.30
N ARG A 317 -28.56 6.99 41.60
CA ARG A 317 -28.29 6.45 42.94
C ARG A 317 -27.99 7.56 43.95
N LEU A 318 -27.14 8.53 43.59
CA LEU A 318 -26.89 9.71 44.41
C LEU A 318 -28.14 10.54 44.69
N ALA A 319 -28.97 10.74 43.69
CA ALA A 319 -30.23 11.46 43.87
C ALA A 319 -31.22 10.73 44.78
N GLY A 320 -31.28 9.38 44.69
CA GLY A 320 -32.07 8.57 45.61
C GLY A 320 -31.62 8.70 47.07
N ASN A 321 -30.32 8.69 47.29
CA ASN A 321 -29.72 8.66 48.63
C ASN A 321 -29.62 10.02 49.33
N ILE A 322 -29.54 11.13 48.57
CA ILE A 322 -29.34 12.47 49.14
C ILE A 322 -30.57 13.35 48.95
N THR A 323 -31.10 13.44 47.76
CA THR A 323 -32.16 14.41 47.44
C THR A 323 -33.54 14.01 47.96
N LYS A 324 -33.85 12.71 47.95
CA LYS A 324 -35.15 12.24 48.49
C LYS A 324 -35.29 12.50 49.98
N PRO A 325 -34.31 12.17 50.87
CA PRO A 325 -34.36 12.49 52.28
C PRO A 325 -34.46 14.00 52.56
N ILE A 326 -33.71 14.85 51.84
CA ILE A 326 -33.78 16.32 52.00
C ILE A 326 -35.16 16.87 51.65
N VAL A 327 -35.81 16.38 50.60
CA VAL A 327 -37.15 16.81 50.20
C VAL A 327 -38.17 16.33 51.24
N ALA A 328 -38.07 15.11 51.78
CA ALA A 328 -38.92 14.61 52.82
C ALA A 328 -38.83 15.46 54.13
N LEU A 329 -37.58 15.78 54.53
CA LEU A 329 -37.33 16.69 55.68
C LEU A 329 -37.96 18.08 55.46
N ASN A 330 -37.86 18.64 54.24
CA ASN A 330 -38.50 19.93 53.95
C ASN A 330 -40.03 19.84 53.93
N GLU A 331 -40.61 18.76 53.50
CA GLU A 331 -42.06 18.52 53.53
C GLU A 331 -42.58 18.43 55.00
N VAL A 332 -41.86 17.69 55.84
CA VAL A 332 -42.18 17.59 57.28
C VAL A 332 -41.99 18.91 58.00
N ALA A 333 -40.90 19.66 57.74
CA ALA A 333 -40.70 21.00 58.31
C ALA A 333 -41.79 21.99 57.89
N GLN A 334 -42.35 21.86 56.72
CA GLN A 334 -43.45 22.70 56.26
C GLN A 334 -44.76 22.32 56.93
N GLU A 335 -45.07 21.04 57.12
CA GLU A 335 -46.26 20.57 57.87
C GLU A 335 -46.20 20.99 59.34
N LEU A 336 -45.03 20.89 59.97
CA LEU A 336 -44.82 21.42 61.32
C LEU A 336 -45.07 22.93 61.41
N ALA A 337 -44.60 23.72 60.43
CA ALA A 337 -44.84 25.15 60.38
C ALA A 337 -46.31 25.52 60.14
N GLU A 338 -47.09 24.64 59.53
CA GLU A 338 -48.53 24.79 59.35
C GLU A 338 -49.35 24.32 60.58
N GLY A 339 -48.67 23.82 61.66
CA GLY A 339 -49.27 23.46 62.92
C GLY A 339 -49.71 21.99 63.02
N ASN A 340 -49.32 21.16 62.08
CA ASN A 340 -49.56 19.73 62.13
C ASN A 340 -48.43 19.06 62.94
N LEU A 341 -48.72 18.68 64.21
CA LEU A 341 -47.74 18.05 65.12
C LEU A 341 -47.73 16.52 65.02
N ASP A 342 -48.62 15.94 64.21
CA ASP A 342 -48.73 14.49 64.04
C ASP A 342 -48.05 14.05 62.73
N VAL A 343 -46.75 14.39 62.62
CA VAL A 343 -45.94 14.02 61.42
C VAL A 343 -44.85 13.04 61.82
N SER A 344 -44.76 11.94 61.07
CA SER A 344 -43.70 10.96 61.20
C SER A 344 -42.81 10.96 59.98
N LEU A 345 -41.47 11.03 60.19
CA LEU A 345 -40.49 10.93 59.09
C LEU A 345 -39.88 9.53 59.05
N ASP A 346 -40.19 8.77 58.02
CA ASP A 346 -39.54 7.50 57.77
C ASP A 346 -38.34 7.74 56.81
N VAL A 347 -37.17 8.07 57.36
CA VAL A 347 -35.91 8.26 56.62
C VAL A 347 -34.94 7.15 57.02
N SER A 348 -34.81 6.18 56.16
CA SER A 348 -33.81 5.12 56.25
C SER A 348 -32.48 5.54 55.59
N SER A 349 -31.80 6.55 56.12
CA SER A 349 -30.47 6.92 55.69
C SER A 349 -29.47 6.93 56.83
N GLU A 350 -28.32 6.31 56.68
CA GLU A 350 -27.23 6.19 57.67
C GLU A 350 -26.22 7.37 57.59
N ASN A 351 -26.62 8.53 57.12
CA ASN A 351 -25.75 9.71 56.95
C ASN A 351 -26.15 10.84 57.91
N GLU A 352 -25.38 11.95 57.87
CA GLU A 352 -25.54 13.12 58.77
C GLU A 352 -27.00 13.75 58.74
N ILE A 353 -27.78 13.45 57.70
CA ILE A 353 -29.16 13.89 57.55
C ILE A 353 -30.05 13.14 58.61
N CYS A 354 -29.72 11.92 58.96
CA CYS A 354 -30.41 11.17 59.99
C CYS A 354 -30.02 11.66 61.40
N LEU A 355 -28.78 12.05 61.61
CA LEU A 355 -28.28 12.63 62.89
C LEU A 355 -28.95 13.96 63.22
N LEU A 356 -29.23 14.79 62.22
CA LEU A 356 -29.90 16.09 62.42
C LEU A 356 -31.33 15.93 62.96
N TYR A 357 -32.01 14.87 62.59
CA TYR A 357 -33.35 14.55 63.11
C TYR A 357 -33.34 13.94 64.53
N THR A 358 -32.34 13.10 64.79
CA THR A 358 -32.28 12.46 66.12
C THR A 358 -31.74 13.34 67.24
N SER A 359 -30.95 14.42 66.90
CA SER A 359 -30.49 15.37 67.91
C SER A 359 -31.59 16.36 68.35
N ASP A 360 -32.49 16.76 67.45
CA ASP A 360 -33.63 17.65 67.81
C ASP A 360 -34.71 16.93 68.63
N ALA A 361 -34.88 15.62 68.43
CA ALA A 361 -35.82 14.84 69.24
C ALA A 361 -35.29 14.45 70.62
N ALA A 362 -33.99 14.64 70.92
CA ALA A 362 -33.38 14.38 72.21
C ALA A 362 -33.32 15.60 73.17
N ASP A 363 -33.53 16.81 72.62
CA ASP A 363 -33.53 18.04 73.45
C ASP A 363 -34.92 18.46 73.94
N GLU A 364 -35.99 17.69 73.61
CA GLU A 364 -37.37 17.94 74.08
C GLU A 364 -37.87 16.88 75.11
N LEU A 365 -37.01 16.17 75.80
CA LEU A 365 -37.30 15.35 77.00
C LEU A 365 -36.51 15.88 78.22
#